data_dd364a906ebe7145f47ce0541a864357
#
_entry.id   dd364a906ebe7145f47ce0541a864357
#
_cell.length_a   1.000
_cell.length_b   1.000
_cell.length_c   1.000
_cell.angle_alpha   90.00
_cell.angle_beta   90.00
_cell.angle_gamma   90.00
#
_symmetry.space_group_name_H-M   'P 1'
#
loop_
_entity.id
_entity.type
_entity.pdbx_description
1 polymer ?
#
loop_
_entity_poly.entity_id
_entity_poly.type
_entity_poly.pdbx_seq_one_letter_code
_entity_poly.pdbx_strand_id
1 'polypeptide(L)'
;LVLTYSHLPNDDFNFKSKNTIKNIGLLKNSLENLDWVDSVITILDVPLLKNNDDPLSERIRNFKTLSSADVDLERGFEEIIDSPIYKNFVISEDGQTSGILVYIKPDKKLKEFVKTKNDYLERKSKGQLDTNEKSKFKAFLKNYDNYKKIHNKQNHQNINEIRKIIKDHPPPGKVKRTKSDIYPIIHLGGIPMIADDMMTFIKNDIVVFGGGVFLFIVFTLWFVFKSLLWVFIPLLSCFFSVFIMI
;
A
#
# COMPACT_ATOMS: atom_id res chain seq x y z
N LEU A 1 -1.54 -0.93 5.63
CA LEU A 1 -1.36 -1.72 4.43
C LEU A 1 -1.82 -3.16 4.66
N VAL A 2 -2.25 -3.82 3.62
CA VAL A 2 -2.68 -5.22 3.67
C VAL A 2 -1.94 -5.98 2.59
N LEU A 3 -1.37 -7.13 2.94
CA LEU A 3 -0.91 -8.09 1.97
C LEU A 3 -1.84 -9.31 2.01
N THR A 4 -2.17 -9.85 0.87
CA THR A 4 -2.84 -11.15 0.78
C THR A 4 -1.82 -12.20 0.38
N TYR A 5 -1.79 -13.29 1.11
CA TYR A 5 -0.94 -14.45 0.88
C TYR A 5 -1.85 -15.60 0.47
N SER A 6 -1.79 -15.99 -0.81
CA SER A 6 -2.72 -16.97 -1.39
C SER A 6 -1.98 -18.20 -1.88
N HIS A 7 -2.58 -19.37 -1.69
CA HIS A 7 -2.17 -20.64 -2.29
C HIS A 7 -3.10 -21.03 -3.44
N LEU A 8 -2.59 -21.73 -4.44
CA LEU A 8 -3.41 -22.29 -5.50
C LEU A 8 -3.99 -23.66 -5.10
N PRO A 9 -5.18 -24.04 -5.59
CA PRO A 9 -5.96 -25.17 -5.07
C PRO A 9 -5.29 -26.56 -5.16
N ASN A 10 -4.22 -26.71 -5.93
CA ASN A 10 -3.55 -28.00 -6.18
C ASN A 10 -2.15 -28.10 -5.59
N ASP A 11 -1.84 -27.28 -4.57
CA ASP A 11 -0.50 -27.18 -4.03
C ASP A 11 -0.36 -28.03 -2.75
N ASP A 12 0.75 -28.76 -2.61
CA ASP A 12 1.18 -29.39 -1.35
C ASP A 12 1.48 -28.33 -0.26
N PHE A 13 1.46 -27.04 -0.64
CA PHE A 13 1.61 -25.88 0.21
C PHE A 13 0.24 -25.46 0.76
N ASN A 14 -0.05 -25.83 1.97
CA ASN A 14 -1.21 -25.37 2.71
C ASN A 14 -0.76 -24.63 3.99
N PHE A 15 -1.65 -23.86 4.58
CA PHE A 15 -1.35 -23.15 5.84
C PHE A 15 -1.11 -24.11 7.05
N LYS A 16 -1.38 -25.41 6.90
CA LYS A 16 -1.08 -26.45 7.87
C LYS A 16 0.39 -26.90 7.81
N SER A 17 1.14 -26.49 6.77
CA SER A 17 2.55 -26.87 6.59
C SER A 17 3.48 -26.01 7.45
N LYS A 18 4.39 -26.68 8.17
CA LYS A 18 5.47 -26.00 8.93
C LYS A 18 6.32 -25.07 8.07
N ASN A 19 6.50 -25.42 6.79
CA ASN A 19 7.25 -24.60 5.85
C ASN A 19 6.52 -23.28 5.54
N THR A 20 5.22 -23.32 5.32
CA THR A 20 4.39 -22.13 5.10
C THR A 20 4.40 -21.22 6.34
N ILE A 21 4.21 -21.78 7.53
CA ILE A 21 4.29 -21.06 8.81
C ILE A 21 5.65 -20.36 8.96
N LYS A 22 6.74 -21.08 8.72
CA LYS A 22 8.09 -20.50 8.75
C LYS A 22 8.27 -19.38 7.75
N ASN A 23 7.71 -19.53 6.55
CA ASN A 23 7.83 -18.54 5.47
C ASN A 23 7.07 -17.25 5.80
N ILE A 24 5.84 -17.38 6.33
CA ILE A 24 5.07 -16.22 6.81
C ILE A 24 5.83 -15.52 7.95
N GLY A 25 6.43 -16.27 8.87
CA GLY A 25 7.27 -15.71 9.94
C GLY A 25 8.48 -14.93 9.41
N LEU A 26 9.18 -15.46 8.40
CA LEU A 26 10.29 -14.74 7.76
C LEU A 26 9.82 -13.47 7.04
N LEU A 27 8.69 -13.53 6.34
CA LEU A 27 8.09 -12.36 5.70
C LEU A 27 7.70 -11.30 6.73
N LYS A 28 7.02 -11.72 7.81
CA LYS A 28 6.68 -10.85 8.94
C LYS A 28 7.90 -10.14 9.49
N ASN A 29 8.95 -10.87 9.83
CA ASN A 29 10.19 -10.30 10.37
C ASN A 29 10.83 -9.32 9.39
N SER A 30 10.83 -9.62 8.08
CA SER A 30 11.37 -8.71 7.07
C SER A 30 10.58 -7.41 6.97
N LEU A 31 9.26 -7.46 7.16
CA LEU A 31 8.40 -6.27 7.17
C LEU A 31 8.53 -5.47 8.47
N GLU A 32 8.65 -6.13 9.62
CA GLU A 32 8.84 -5.49 10.94
C GLU A 32 10.19 -4.78 11.06
N ASN A 33 11.20 -5.23 10.33
CA ASN A 33 12.53 -4.59 10.29
C ASN A 33 12.56 -3.26 9.52
N LEU A 34 11.45 -2.86 8.89
CA LEU A 34 11.34 -1.55 8.24
C LEU A 34 11.09 -0.45 9.29
N ASP A 35 11.94 0.58 9.32
CA ASP A 35 11.90 1.64 10.35
C ASP A 35 10.56 2.38 10.44
N TRP A 36 9.81 2.43 9.36
CA TRP A 36 8.52 3.12 9.26
C TRP A 36 7.31 2.21 9.56
N VAL A 37 7.52 0.90 9.73
CA VAL A 37 6.50 -0.05 10.16
C VAL A 37 6.39 -0.02 11.68
N ASP A 38 5.17 -0.03 12.18
CA ASP A 38 4.87 -0.08 13.62
C ASP A 38 4.73 -1.51 14.10
N SER A 39 3.90 -2.30 13.41
CA SER A 39 3.69 -3.71 13.71
C SER A 39 3.14 -4.46 12.50
N VAL A 40 3.32 -5.77 12.49
CA VAL A 40 2.77 -6.65 11.44
C VAL A 40 1.96 -7.76 12.12
N ILE A 41 0.70 -7.88 11.74
CA ILE A 41 -0.21 -8.93 12.22
C ILE A 41 -0.46 -9.92 11.09
N THR A 42 -0.29 -11.18 11.39
CA THR A 42 -0.47 -12.32 10.46
C THR A 42 -1.36 -13.39 11.09
N ILE A 43 -1.65 -14.44 10.37
CA ILE A 43 -2.32 -15.62 10.92
C ILE A 43 -1.53 -16.25 12.10
N LEU A 44 -0.21 -15.99 12.17
CA LEU A 44 0.64 -16.50 13.24
C LEU A 44 0.42 -15.82 14.59
N ASP A 45 -0.25 -14.66 14.59
CA ASP A 45 -0.52 -13.85 15.79
C ASP A 45 -1.93 -14.10 16.34
N VAL A 46 -2.70 -14.94 15.66
CA VAL A 46 -4.07 -15.25 16.08
C VAL A 46 -4.05 -16.10 17.35
N PRO A 47 -4.70 -15.65 18.43
CA PRO A 47 -4.80 -16.44 19.67
C PRO A 47 -5.71 -17.65 19.49
N LEU A 48 -5.20 -18.83 19.88
CA LEU A 48 -5.93 -20.08 19.87
C LEU A 48 -6.52 -20.31 21.28
N LEU A 49 -7.84 -20.48 21.36
CA LEU A 49 -8.55 -20.66 22.63
C LEU A 49 -8.92 -22.11 22.90
N LYS A 50 -9.19 -22.89 21.85
CA LYS A 50 -9.61 -24.29 21.95
C LYS A 50 -8.44 -25.26 22.02
N ASN A 51 -7.32 -24.89 21.42
CA ASN A 51 -6.13 -25.74 21.29
C ASN A 51 -5.15 -25.58 22.47
N ASN A 52 -5.70 -25.41 23.66
CA ASN A 52 -4.95 -25.25 24.90
C ASN A 52 -5.67 -25.99 26.02
N ASP A 53 -4.99 -26.93 26.69
CA ASP A 53 -5.54 -27.72 27.79
C ASP A 53 -5.48 -26.98 29.12
N ASP A 54 -4.90 -25.76 29.16
CA ASP A 54 -4.79 -24.96 30.37
C ASP A 54 -6.16 -24.43 30.86
N PRO A 55 -6.33 -24.10 32.11
CA PRO A 55 -7.53 -23.45 32.63
C PRO A 55 -7.83 -22.13 31.93
N LEU A 56 -9.10 -21.78 31.75
CA LEU A 56 -9.54 -20.60 30.98
C LEU A 56 -8.88 -19.29 31.43
N SER A 57 -8.60 -19.15 32.75
CA SER A 57 -7.91 -18.00 33.33
C SER A 57 -6.45 -17.86 32.88
N GLU A 58 -5.78 -18.99 32.60
CA GLU A 58 -4.41 -19.02 32.09
C GLU A 58 -4.38 -18.85 30.58
N ARG A 59 -5.36 -19.40 29.84
CA ARG A 59 -5.51 -19.19 28.38
C ARG A 59 -5.63 -17.71 28.01
N ILE A 60 -6.33 -16.92 28.84
CA ILE A 60 -6.49 -15.47 28.60
C ILE A 60 -5.19 -14.70 28.85
N ARG A 61 -4.29 -15.21 29.67
CA ARG A 61 -3.00 -14.56 30.01
C ARG A 61 -1.87 -14.98 29.07
N ASN A 62 -1.87 -16.26 28.65
CA ASN A 62 -0.84 -16.86 27.81
C ASN A 62 -1.48 -17.51 26.57
N PHE A 63 -1.82 -16.71 25.60
CA PHE A 63 -2.36 -17.22 24.34
C PHE A 63 -1.33 -18.07 23.60
N LYS A 64 -1.73 -19.28 23.22
CA LYS A 64 -0.99 -20.05 22.22
C LYS A 64 -1.38 -19.55 20.81
N THR A 65 -0.46 -19.61 19.90
CA THR A 65 -0.63 -19.22 18.50
C THR A 65 -0.07 -20.32 17.59
N LEU A 66 -0.30 -20.23 16.29
CA LEU A 66 0.29 -21.17 15.32
C LEU A 66 1.83 -21.18 15.32
N SER A 67 2.47 -20.17 15.94
CA SER A 67 3.93 -20.11 16.10
C SER A 67 4.43 -20.86 17.34
N SER A 68 3.54 -21.27 18.25
CA SER A 68 3.92 -21.94 19.50
C SER A 68 4.38 -23.38 19.20
N ALA A 69 5.47 -23.81 19.84
CA ALA A 69 6.11 -25.09 19.54
C ALA A 69 5.26 -26.33 19.89
N ASP A 70 4.33 -26.18 20.84
CA ASP A 70 3.48 -27.23 21.42
C ASP A 70 2.06 -27.25 20.83
N VAL A 71 1.80 -26.48 19.76
CA VAL A 71 0.50 -26.43 19.10
C VAL A 71 0.45 -27.39 17.93
N ASP A 72 -0.62 -28.18 17.88
CA ASP A 72 -0.98 -28.96 16.71
C ASP A 72 -1.47 -28.01 15.61
N LEU A 73 -0.69 -27.89 14.53
CA LEU A 73 -0.99 -26.95 13.43
C LEU A 73 -2.31 -27.24 12.74
N GLU A 74 -2.70 -28.51 12.63
CA GLU A 74 -3.94 -28.90 11.97
C GLU A 74 -5.16 -28.44 12.78
N ARG A 75 -5.18 -28.76 14.07
CA ARG A 75 -6.24 -28.32 14.98
C ARG A 75 -6.27 -26.79 15.15
N GLY A 76 -5.09 -26.16 15.26
CA GLY A 76 -5.00 -24.70 15.36
C GLY A 76 -5.54 -24.00 14.13
N PHE A 77 -5.25 -24.52 12.95
CA PHE A 77 -5.75 -23.98 11.70
C PHE A 77 -7.27 -24.17 11.56
N GLU A 78 -7.81 -25.33 11.92
CA GLU A 78 -9.26 -25.59 11.96
C GLU A 78 -9.98 -24.65 12.92
N GLU A 79 -9.40 -24.38 14.10
CA GLU A 79 -9.95 -23.40 15.04
C GLU A 79 -10.06 -22.00 14.42
N ILE A 80 -9.07 -21.57 13.62
CA ILE A 80 -9.09 -20.26 12.97
C ILE A 80 -10.13 -20.20 11.86
N ILE A 81 -10.23 -21.23 11.01
CA ILE A 81 -11.22 -21.30 9.91
C ILE A 81 -12.65 -21.34 10.44
N ASP A 82 -12.89 -22.10 11.51
CA ASP A 82 -14.22 -22.24 12.09
C ASP A 82 -14.63 -21.06 12.97
N SER A 83 -13.69 -20.15 13.25
CA SER A 83 -13.95 -19.01 14.10
C SER A 83 -14.78 -17.95 13.37
N PRO A 84 -15.95 -17.53 13.90
CA PRO A 84 -16.73 -16.45 13.31
C PRO A 84 -16.02 -15.08 13.34
N ILE A 85 -14.94 -14.94 14.13
CA ILE A 85 -14.17 -13.70 14.26
C ILE A 85 -13.07 -13.64 13.21
N TYR A 86 -12.41 -14.77 12.90
CA TYR A 86 -11.23 -14.80 12.03
C TYR A 86 -11.56 -15.19 10.60
N LYS A 87 -12.64 -15.93 10.40
CA LYS A 87 -13.15 -16.31 9.08
C LYS A 87 -13.50 -15.05 8.28
N ASN A 88 -13.06 -14.97 7.05
CA ASN A 88 -13.22 -13.83 6.13
C ASN A 88 -12.54 -12.53 6.60
N PHE A 89 -11.81 -12.52 7.71
CA PHE A 89 -11.04 -11.38 8.18
C PHE A 89 -9.53 -11.65 8.14
N VAL A 90 -9.08 -12.75 8.73
CA VAL A 90 -7.67 -13.16 8.74
C VAL A 90 -7.39 -14.22 7.68
N ILE A 91 -8.38 -15.10 7.44
CA ILE A 91 -8.30 -16.18 6.47
C ILE A 91 -9.61 -16.26 5.67
N SER A 92 -9.49 -16.60 4.39
CA SER A 92 -10.65 -16.84 3.52
C SER A 92 -11.43 -18.08 3.94
N GLU A 93 -12.69 -18.17 3.53
CA GLU A 93 -13.58 -19.28 3.86
C GLU A 93 -13.07 -20.64 3.39
N ASP A 94 -12.40 -20.66 2.24
CA ASP A 94 -11.76 -21.84 1.65
C ASP A 94 -10.39 -22.19 2.28
N GLY A 95 -9.91 -21.36 3.21
CA GLY A 95 -8.61 -21.54 3.85
C GLY A 95 -7.39 -21.34 2.93
N GLN A 96 -7.57 -20.79 1.72
CA GLN A 96 -6.50 -20.67 0.73
C GLN A 96 -5.81 -19.31 0.72
N THR A 97 -6.41 -18.30 1.34
CA THR A 97 -5.87 -16.94 1.37
C THR A 97 -5.85 -16.42 2.80
N SER A 98 -4.70 -15.91 3.22
CA SER A 98 -4.56 -15.22 4.52
C SER A 98 -4.16 -13.77 4.33
N GLY A 99 -4.71 -12.90 5.21
CA GLY A 99 -4.35 -11.50 5.30
C GLY A 99 -3.13 -11.27 6.19
N ILE A 100 -2.23 -10.37 5.75
CA ILE A 100 -1.13 -9.84 6.55
C ILE A 100 -1.37 -8.34 6.68
N LEU A 101 -1.57 -7.87 7.90
CA LEU A 101 -1.82 -6.46 8.20
C LEU A 101 -0.52 -5.78 8.60
N VAL A 102 -0.12 -4.78 7.84
CA VAL A 102 1.08 -3.96 8.13
C VAL A 102 0.62 -2.59 8.63
N TYR A 103 0.85 -2.34 9.90
CA TYR A 103 0.59 -1.05 10.53
C TYR A 103 1.77 -0.11 10.30
N ILE A 104 1.48 1.11 9.89
CA ILE A 104 2.46 2.14 9.58
C ILE A 104 2.53 3.10 10.75
N LYS A 105 3.72 3.51 11.16
CA LYS A 105 3.91 4.54 12.17
C LYS A 105 3.19 5.83 11.78
N PRO A 106 2.34 6.40 12.64
CA PRO A 106 1.57 7.58 12.31
C PRO A 106 2.47 8.80 12.15
N ASP A 107 2.34 9.52 11.05
CA ASP A 107 2.99 10.81 10.85
C ASP A 107 2.29 11.90 11.68
N LYS A 108 2.83 12.16 12.87
CA LYS A 108 2.29 13.18 13.80
C LYS A 108 2.25 14.56 13.18
N LYS A 109 3.29 14.91 12.41
CA LYS A 109 3.40 16.22 11.77
C LYS A 109 2.38 16.42 10.66
N LEU A 110 2.14 15.39 9.84
CA LEU A 110 1.07 15.44 8.85
C LEU A 110 -0.30 15.56 9.51
N LYS A 111 -0.53 14.83 10.61
CA LYS A 111 -1.78 14.92 11.38
C LYS A 111 -2.03 16.34 11.93
N GLU A 112 -0.98 17.00 12.44
CA GLU A 112 -1.07 18.40 12.91
C GLU A 112 -1.36 19.35 11.74
N PHE A 113 -0.69 19.20 10.60
CA PHE A 113 -0.96 19.98 9.41
C PHE A 113 -2.42 19.84 8.95
N VAL A 114 -2.94 18.61 8.90
CA VAL A 114 -4.34 18.34 8.50
C VAL A 114 -5.32 18.98 9.49
N LYS A 115 -5.07 18.86 10.79
CA LYS A 115 -5.90 19.49 11.84
C LYS A 115 -5.94 21.00 11.68
N THR A 116 -4.78 21.64 11.57
CA THR A 116 -4.66 23.10 11.40
C THR A 116 -5.32 23.58 10.11
N LYS A 117 -5.14 22.83 9.00
CA LYS A 117 -5.81 23.13 7.73
C LYS A 117 -7.33 23.12 7.88
N ASN A 118 -7.88 22.09 8.53
CA ASN A 118 -9.32 21.96 8.73
C ASN A 118 -9.89 23.08 9.60
N ASP A 119 -9.18 23.49 10.65
CA ASP A 119 -9.54 24.64 11.49
C ASP A 119 -9.62 25.95 10.66
N TYR A 120 -8.59 26.21 9.83
CA TYR A 120 -8.62 27.38 8.94
C TYR A 120 -9.76 27.32 7.92
N LEU A 121 -10.06 26.13 7.36
CA LEU A 121 -11.16 25.95 6.41
C LEU A 121 -12.53 26.17 7.07
N GLU A 122 -12.72 25.67 8.28
CA GLU A 122 -13.95 25.88 9.06
C GLU A 122 -14.15 27.36 9.39
N ARG A 123 -13.14 28.05 9.87
CA ARG A 123 -13.19 29.49 10.15
C ARG A 123 -13.41 30.32 8.88
N LYS A 124 -12.81 29.89 7.76
CA LYS A 124 -13.04 30.53 6.45
C LYS A 124 -14.49 30.40 5.99
N SER A 125 -15.10 29.21 6.16
CA SER A 125 -16.50 28.98 5.76
C SER A 125 -17.48 29.80 6.59
N LYS A 126 -17.13 30.09 7.86
CA LYS A 126 -17.91 30.95 8.76
C LYS A 126 -17.65 32.45 8.58
N GLY A 127 -16.81 32.85 7.63
CA GLY A 127 -16.45 34.25 7.38
C GLY A 127 -15.58 34.89 8.49
N GLN A 128 -14.98 34.12 9.37
CA GLN A 128 -14.25 34.55 10.56
C GLN A 128 -12.77 34.87 10.31
N LEU A 129 -12.27 34.80 9.08
CA LEU A 129 -10.87 35.08 8.75
C LEU A 129 -10.72 36.57 8.32
N ASP A 130 -9.88 37.29 9.02
CA ASP A 130 -9.45 38.63 8.62
C ASP A 130 -8.41 38.58 7.47
N THR A 131 -8.00 39.75 6.98
CA THR A 131 -7.04 39.83 5.83
C THR A 131 -5.65 39.31 6.22
N ASN A 132 -5.23 39.51 7.48
CA ASN A 132 -3.94 39.02 7.96
C ASN A 132 -3.95 37.48 8.10
N GLU A 133 -5.03 36.93 8.65
CA GLU A 133 -5.23 35.49 8.78
C GLU A 133 -5.31 34.78 7.42
N LYS A 134 -5.95 35.40 6.42
CA LYS A 134 -5.93 34.89 5.03
C LYS A 134 -4.52 34.78 4.46
N SER A 135 -3.67 35.78 4.74
CA SER A 135 -2.26 35.77 4.33
C SER A 135 -1.48 34.64 5.04
N LYS A 136 -1.66 34.50 6.37
CA LYS A 136 -1.07 33.42 7.16
C LYS A 136 -1.51 32.04 6.66
N PHE A 137 -2.80 31.89 6.34
CA PHE A 137 -3.33 30.64 5.79
C PHE A 137 -2.71 30.30 4.44
N LYS A 138 -2.50 31.28 3.55
CA LYS A 138 -1.82 31.07 2.27
C LYS A 138 -0.36 30.60 2.46
N ALA A 139 0.36 31.19 3.39
CA ALA A 139 1.73 30.77 3.73
C ALA A 139 1.74 29.37 4.35
N PHE A 140 0.79 29.07 5.22
CA PHE A 140 0.60 27.73 5.81
C PHE A 140 0.32 26.67 4.72
N LEU A 141 -0.58 26.94 3.76
CA LEU A 141 -0.88 26.01 2.67
C LEU A 141 0.37 25.68 1.86
N LYS A 142 1.23 26.67 1.59
CA LYS A 142 2.51 26.43 0.87
C LYS A 142 3.41 25.47 1.66
N ASN A 143 3.50 25.64 2.98
CA ASN A 143 4.28 24.73 3.83
C ASN A 143 3.67 23.33 3.90
N TYR A 144 2.36 23.24 4.01
CA TYR A 144 1.62 21.98 3.98
C TYR A 144 1.84 21.22 2.66
N ASP A 145 1.75 21.91 1.52
CA ASP A 145 1.93 21.31 0.21
C ASP A 145 3.37 20.81 0.00
N ASN A 146 4.35 21.57 0.47
CA ASN A 146 5.74 21.16 0.43
C ASN A 146 5.97 19.90 1.30
N TYR A 147 5.41 19.87 2.51
CA TYR A 147 5.51 18.71 3.38
C TYR A 147 4.82 17.49 2.77
N LYS A 148 3.62 17.68 2.21
CA LYS A 148 2.86 16.62 1.54
C LYS A 148 3.62 16.02 0.35
N LYS A 149 4.34 16.84 -0.43
CA LYS A 149 5.21 16.36 -1.53
C LYS A 149 6.32 15.44 -1.00
N ILE A 150 6.97 15.83 0.12
CA ILE A 150 8.02 15.02 0.76
C ILE A 150 7.42 13.72 1.29
N HIS A 151 6.31 13.79 2.00
CA HIS A 151 5.60 12.63 2.54
C HIS A 151 5.17 11.66 1.43
N ASN A 152 4.61 12.14 0.32
CA ASN A 152 4.21 11.30 -0.81
C ASN A 152 5.43 10.60 -1.45
N LYS A 153 6.57 11.31 -1.57
CA LYS A 153 7.81 10.71 -2.05
C LYS A 153 8.30 9.59 -1.13
N GLN A 154 8.24 9.83 0.19
CA GLN A 154 8.61 8.82 1.18
C GLN A 154 7.68 7.62 1.12
N ASN A 155 6.37 7.85 1.02
CA ASN A 155 5.37 6.78 0.88
C ASN A 155 5.65 5.93 -0.37
N HIS A 156 5.99 6.55 -1.50
CA HIS A 156 6.39 5.83 -2.72
C HIS A 156 7.62 4.94 -2.49
N GLN A 157 8.64 5.43 -1.78
CA GLN A 157 9.82 4.65 -1.42
C GLN A 157 9.45 3.47 -0.52
N ASN A 158 8.65 3.72 0.51
CA ASN A 158 8.17 2.70 1.45
C ASN A 158 7.38 1.58 0.74
N ILE A 159 6.49 1.94 -0.19
CA ILE A 159 5.73 0.97 -0.99
C ILE A 159 6.69 0.12 -1.85
N ASN A 160 7.70 0.74 -2.45
CA ASN A 160 8.68 0.02 -3.26
C ASN A 160 9.58 -0.91 -2.43
N GLU A 161 9.89 -0.55 -1.17
CA GLU A 161 10.59 -1.44 -0.24
C GLU A 161 9.77 -2.71 0.05
N ILE A 162 8.47 -2.56 0.33
CA ILE A 162 7.59 -3.74 0.50
C ILE A 162 7.55 -4.59 -0.78
N ARG A 163 7.39 -3.97 -1.95
CA ARG A 163 7.39 -4.69 -3.23
C ARG A 163 8.69 -5.45 -3.45
N LYS A 164 9.81 -4.87 -3.05
CA LYS A 164 11.12 -5.52 -3.09
C LYS A 164 11.16 -6.73 -2.14
N ILE A 165 10.72 -6.56 -0.89
CA ILE A 165 10.63 -7.66 0.08
C ILE A 165 9.77 -8.80 -0.48
N ILE A 166 8.58 -8.49 -1.04
CA ILE A 166 7.71 -9.49 -1.64
C ILE A 166 8.40 -10.23 -2.79
N LYS A 167 9.14 -9.50 -3.64
CA LYS A 167 9.85 -10.08 -4.79
C LYS A 167 11.06 -10.92 -4.38
N ASP A 168 11.79 -10.47 -3.36
CA ASP A 168 13.01 -11.11 -2.88
C ASP A 168 12.70 -12.24 -1.87
N HIS A 169 11.42 -12.40 -1.48
CA HIS A 169 10.96 -13.43 -0.56
C HIS A 169 10.43 -14.62 -1.35
N PRO A 170 11.30 -15.61 -1.69
CA PRO A 170 10.85 -16.79 -2.37
C PRO A 170 10.02 -17.66 -1.42
N PRO A 171 9.06 -18.42 -1.93
CA PRO A 171 8.38 -19.45 -1.17
C PRO A 171 9.38 -20.47 -0.61
N PRO A 172 9.02 -21.21 0.46
CA PRO A 172 9.90 -22.14 1.13
C PRO A 172 10.27 -23.29 0.20
N GLY A 173 11.54 -23.38 -0.11
CA GLY A 173 12.16 -24.38 -0.95
C GLY A 173 13.09 -23.71 -1.94
N LYS A 174 14.38 -24.07 -1.90
CA LYS A 174 15.35 -23.74 -2.95
C LYS A 174 14.97 -24.51 -4.23
N VAL A 175 13.80 -24.28 -4.77
CA VAL A 175 13.37 -24.91 -5.99
C VAL A 175 13.80 -24.02 -7.13
N LYS A 176 14.62 -24.54 -8.03
CA LYS A 176 14.87 -23.93 -9.33
C LYS A 176 13.51 -23.71 -9.97
N ARG A 177 13.16 -22.44 -10.24
CA ARG A 177 11.90 -22.05 -10.89
C ARG A 177 11.75 -22.81 -12.20
N THR A 178 10.95 -23.86 -12.22
CA THR A 178 10.44 -24.49 -13.43
C THR A 178 9.11 -23.86 -13.78
N LYS A 179 8.71 -23.91 -15.05
CA LYS A 179 7.43 -23.31 -15.52
C LYS A 179 6.17 -23.89 -14.85
N SER A 180 6.32 -24.96 -14.07
CA SER A 180 5.24 -25.65 -13.35
C SER A 180 5.20 -25.35 -11.85
N ASP A 181 6.13 -24.56 -11.33
CA ASP A 181 6.18 -24.28 -9.88
C ASP A 181 5.10 -23.26 -9.52
N ILE A 182 4.14 -23.71 -8.76
CA ILE A 182 3.02 -22.93 -8.26
C ILE A 182 3.47 -22.28 -6.95
N TYR A 183 3.65 -20.96 -6.94
CA TYR A 183 4.09 -20.19 -5.76
C TYR A 183 2.91 -19.49 -5.09
N PRO A 184 2.96 -19.25 -3.77
CA PRO A 184 2.00 -18.38 -3.15
C PRO A 184 2.04 -17.00 -3.81
N ILE A 185 0.86 -16.51 -4.15
CA ILE A 185 0.73 -15.21 -4.76
C ILE A 185 0.54 -14.19 -3.65
N ILE A 186 1.50 -13.25 -3.54
CA ILE A 186 1.42 -12.18 -2.55
C ILE A 186 1.01 -10.90 -3.27
N HIS A 187 -0.18 -10.39 -2.95
CA HIS A 187 -0.63 -9.09 -3.44
C HIS A 187 -0.54 -8.05 -2.33
N LEU A 188 -0.05 -6.88 -2.70
CA LEU A 188 -0.05 -5.70 -1.83
C LEU A 188 -1.29 -4.86 -2.12
N GLY A 189 -1.97 -4.42 -1.07
CA GLY A 189 -3.16 -3.58 -1.12
C GLY A 189 -3.19 -2.53 -0.01
N GLY A 190 -4.24 -1.71 -0.04
CA GLY A 190 -4.49 -0.68 0.96
C GLY A 190 -4.37 0.75 0.44
N ILE A 191 -4.99 1.68 1.14
CA ILE A 191 -5.13 3.09 0.72
C ILE A 191 -3.79 3.74 0.34
N PRO A 192 -2.69 3.60 1.13
CA PRO A 192 -1.43 4.23 0.77
C PRO A 192 -0.85 3.73 -0.56
N MET A 193 -0.98 2.42 -0.83
CA MET A 193 -0.52 1.81 -2.08
C MET A 193 -1.37 2.26 -3.28
N ILE A 194 -2.70 2.23 -3.13
CA ILE A 194 -3.62 2.67 -4.19
C ILE A 194 -3.36 4.14 -4.55
N ALA A 195 -3.18 5.00 -3.54
CA ALA A 195 -2.87 6.42 -3.76
C ALA A 195 -1.53 6.62 -4.49
N ASP A 196 -0.52 5.81 -4.18
CA ASP A 196 0.79 5.84 -4.84
C ASP A 196 0.70 5.39 -6.30
N ASP A 197 0.02 4.28 -6.55
CA ASP A 197 -0.19 3.76 -7.91
C ASP A 197 -0.99 4.72 -8.78
N MET A 198 -2.08 5.28 -8.25
CA MET A 198 -2.86 6.30 -8.96
C MET A 198 -2.00 7.52 -9.33
N MET A 199 -1.17 8.01 -8.40
CA MET A 199 -0.28 9.14 -8.68
C MET A 199 0.74 8.80 -9.76
N THR A 200 1.27 7.58 -9.75
CA THR A 200 2.24 7.09 -10.74
C THR A 200 1.59 6.92 -12.12
N PHE A 201 0.39 6.34 -12.18
CA PHE A 201 -0.37 6.20 -13.42
C PHE A 201 -0.72 7.56 -14.02
N ILE A 202 -1.26 8.49 -13.23
CA ILE A 202 -1.58 9.84 -13.70
C ILE A 202 -0.34 10.52 -14.29
N LYS A 203 0.81 10.44 -13.64
CA LYS A 203 2.06 11.02 -14.18
C LYS A 203 2.46 10.38 -15.50
N ASN A 204 2.40 9.06 -15.61
CA ASN A 204 2.69 8.34 -16.85
C ASN A 204 1.72 8.71 -17.97
N ASP A 205 0.43 8.76 -17.64
CA ASP A 205 -0.60 9.10 -18.60
C ASP A 205 -0.42 10.53 -19.14
N ILE A 206 -0.13 11.50 -18.28
CA ILE A 206 0.17 12.87 -18.73
C ILE A 206 1.37 12.90 -19.70
N VAL A 207 2.43 12.14 -19.42
CA VAL A 207 3.60 12.10 -20.29
C VAL A 207 3.30 11.40 -21.62
N VAL A 208 2.67 10.22 -21.56
CA VAL A 208 2.40 9.42 -22.76
C VAL A 208 1.30 10.03 -23.60
N PHE A 209 0.15 10.35 -23.02
CA PHE A 209 -0.97 10.96 -23.73
C PHE A 209 -0.66 12.41 -24.14
N GLY A 210 -0.13 13.22 -23.22
CA GLY A 210 0.24 14.61 -23.53
C GLY A 210 1.29 14.68 -24.63
N GLY A 211 2.32 13.84 -24.56
CA GLY A 211 3.33 13.71 -25.62
C GLY A 211 2.75 13.21 -26.94
N GLY A 212 1.88 12.20 -26.89
CA GLY A 212 1.21 11.65 -28.07
C GLY A 212 0.31 12.67 -28.75
N VAL A 213 -0.53 13.37 -28.00
CA VAL A 213 -1.41 14.45 -28.51
C VAL A 213 -0.58 15.60 -29.07
N PHE A 214 0.48 16.01 -28.39
CA PHE A 214 1.39 17.04 -28.87
C PHE A 214 2.02 16.66 -30.21
N LEU A 215 2.57 15.47 -30.35
CA LEU A 215 3.13 14.95 -31.59
C LEU A 215 2.07 14.89 -32.72
N PHE A 216 0.85 14.45 -32.36
CA PHE A 216 -0.24 14.41 -33.34
C PHE A 216 -0.60 15.80 -33.85
N ILE A 217 -0.68 16.80 -32.96
CA ILE A 217 -0.94 18.22 -33.36
C ILE A 217 0.18 18.72 -34.26
N VAL A 218 1.45 18.52 -33.91
CA VAL A 218 2.60 18.93 -34.73
C VAL A 218 2.55 18.26 -36.09
N PHE A 219 2.28 16.97 -36.15
CA PHE A 219 2.19 16.20 -37.39
C PHE A 219 1.03 16.74 -38.29
N THR A 220 -0.14 16.97 -37.70
CA THR A 220 -1.32 17.48 -38.42
C THR A 220 -1.06 18.88 -38.97
N LEU A 221 -0.49 19.78 -38.19
CA LEU A 221 -0.13 21.12 -38.64
C LEU A 221 0.93 21.07 -39.74
N TRP A 222 1.94 20.19 -39.62
CA TRP A 222 2.96 20.02 -40.68
C TRP A 222 2.36 19.48 -41.96
N PHE A 223 1.43 18.54 -41.87
CA PHE A 223 0.76 17.98 -43.04
C PHE A 223 -0.08 19.05 -43.79
N VAL A 224 -0.78 19.90 -43.03
CA VAL A 224 -1.64 20.98 -43.57
C VAL A 224 -0.81 22.12 -44.19
N PHE A 225 0.18 22.61 -43.46
CA PHE A 225 0.95 23.79 -43.86
C PHE A 225 2.15 23.46 -44.74
N LYS A 226 2.61 22.21 -44.80
CA LYS A 226 3.79 21.73 -45.52
C LYS A 226 5.07 22.57 -45.30
N SER A 227 5.12 23.31 -44.19
CA SER A 227 6.22 24.18 -43.80
C SER A 227 6.39 24.21 -42.30
N LEU A 228 7.58 23.92 -41.81
CA LEU A 228 7.89 23.90 -40.38
C LEU A 228 7.75 25.26 -39.70
N LEU A 229 8.02 26.35 -40.43
CA LEU A 229 7.87 27.71 -39.90
C LEU A 229 6.41 28.04 -39.54
N TRP A 230 5.45 27.62 -40.34
CA TRP A 230 4.03 27.84 -40.09
C TRP A 230 3.45 26.97 -39.00
N VAL A 231 4.12 25.86 -38.64
CA VAL A 231 3.81 25.02 -37.46
C VAL A 231 4.27 25.69 -36.18
N PHE A 232 5.44 26.36 -36.22
CA PHE A 232 6.05 26.97 -35.04
C PHE A 232 5.25 28.14 -34.47
N ILE A 233 4.61 28.93 -35.31
CA ILE A 233 3.87 30.14 -34.93
C ILE A 233 2.69 29.81 -34.01
N PRO A 234 1.75 28.89 -34.35
CA PRO A 234 0.65 28.51 -33.45
C PRO A 234 1.12 27.85 -32.16
N LEU A 235 2.14 26.99 -32.23
CA LEU A 235 2.69 26.34 -31.05
C LEU A 235 3.30 27.34 -30.07
N LEU A 236 4.03 28.33 -30.58
CA LEU A 236 4.64 29.38 -29.76
C LEU A 236 3.55 30.26 -29.11
N SER A 237 2.49 30.59 -29.86
CA SER A 237 1.33 31.30 -29.33
C SER A 237 0.62 30.56 -28.21
N CYS A 238 0.38 29.24 -28.38
CA CYS A 238 -0.17 28.39 -27.32
C CYS A 238 0.74 28.34 -26.09
N PHE A 239 2.04 28.21 -26.30
CA PHE A 239 3.01 28.19 -25.22
C PHE A 239 3.00 29.48 -24.39
N PHE A 240 3.01 30.65 -25.06
CA PHE A 240 2.91 31.95 -24.39
C PHE A 240 1.56 32.11 -23.67
N SER A 241 0.46 31.66 -24.25
CA SER A 241 -0.85 31.72 -23.61
C SER A 241 -0.90 30.91 -22.32
N VAL A 242 -0.35 29.70 -22.30
CA VAL A 242 -0.25 28.87 -21.11
C VAL A 242 0.69 29.50 -20.07
N PHE A 243 1.80 30.07 -20.51
CA PHE A 243 2.77 30.71 -19.60
C PHE A 243 2.21 31.94 -18.88
N ILE A 244 1.36 32.72 -19.58
CA ILE A 244 0.68 33.90 -19.00
C ILE A 244 -0.42 33.48 -18.00
N MET A 245 -1.03 32.29 -18.22
CA MET A 245 -2.13 31.79 -17.39
C MET A 245 -1.66 31.18 -16.04
N ILE A 246 -0.39 30.76 -15.92
CA ILE A 246 0.21 30.16 -14.74
C ILE A 246 0.86 31.24 -13.86
#